data_859c5be67bdef63b5a9e9ecc692c3f40
#
_entry.id   859c5be67bdef63b5a9e9ecc692c3f40
#
_cell.length_a   1.000
_cell.length_b   1.000
_cell.length_c   1.000
_cell.angle_alpha   90.00
_cell.angle_beta   90.00
_cell.angle_gamma   90.00
#
_symmetry.space_group_name_H-M   'P 1'
#
loop_
_entity.id
_entity.type
_entity.pdbx_description
1 polymer ?
#
loop_
_entity_poly.entity_id
_entity_poly.type
_entity_poly.pdbx_seq_one_letter_code
_entity_poly.pdbx_strand_id
1 'polypeptide(L)'
;MGGRGVDGTPIFDELRGLFDESHGRVDSPSRSGSGPRTEAENADRPPAKIVVTGGRGVGKTTFVASVSDTDPVTVKAATDVGRVTLHRDLVLYLLGTAEPSQAAFAGALGAVVLVDPRRVEDAFATITYFERSDVPFIVAVNMFDGELRHDLAEYREALALHPDVPLTTCDARNPESAARTLQELVSYTMNVGGSDHSPPPEVPA
;
A
#
# COMPACT_ATOMS: atom_id res chain seq x y z
N MET A 1 -16.39 22.52 8.32
CA MET A 1 -16.35 21.06 8.40
C MET A 1 -14.88 20.70 8.39
N GLY A 2 -14.33 20.30 9.53
CA GLY A 2 -12.90 20.04 9.68
C GLY A 2 -12.55 18.71 9.06
N GLY A 3 -11.60 18.71 8.12
CA GLY A 3 -10.95 17.49 7.65
C GLY A 3 -10.32 16.78 8.84
N ARG A 4 -10.52 15.47 8.95
CA ARG A 4 -9.81 14.62 9.90
C ARG A 4 -8.39 14.47 9.37
N GLY A 5 -7.52 15.42 9.73
CA GLY A 5 -6.11 15.26 9.49
C GLY A 5 -5.61 14.10 10.35
N VAL A 6 -5.06 13.08 9.73
CA VAL A 6 -4.27 12.02 10.40
C VAL A 6 -2.87 12.53 10.77
N ASP A 7 -2.67 13.84 10.67
CA ASP A 7 -1.45 14.52 11.09
C ASP A 7 -1.20 14.32 12.58
N GLY A 8 -0.08 13.64 12.90
CA GLY A 8 0.46 13.55 14.24
C GLY A 8 0.51 12.17 14.88
N THR A 9 0.17 11.09 14.16
CA THR A 9 0.45 9.74 14.65
C THR A 9 1.86 9.32 14.22
N PRO A 10 2.72 8.80 15.15
CA PRO A 10 4.10 8.40 14.85
C PRO A 10 4.24 7.48 13.63
N ILE A 11 3.24 6.64 13.39
CA ILE A 11 3.21 5.67 12.28
C ILE A 11 3.15 6.34 10.90
N PHE A 12 2.49 7.50 10.77
CA PHE A 12 2.48 8.25 9.51
C PHE A 12 3.82 8.97 9.28
N ASP A 13 4.52 9.34 10.35
CA ASP A 13 5.88 9.88 10.26
C ASP A 13 6.89 8.80 9.83
N GLU A 14 6.72 7.55 10.29
CA GLU A 14 7.51 6.41 9.85
C GLU A 14 7.24 6.07 8.38
N LEU A 15 5.97 6.03 7.94
CA LEU A 15 5.61 5.87 6.52
C LEU A 15 6.28 6.95 5.65
N ARG A 16 6.25 8.20 6.11
CA ARG A 16 6.90 9.33 5.45
C ARG A 16 8.39 9.10 5.30
N GLY A 17 9.07 8.65 6.36
CA GLY A 17 10.50 8.33 6.36
C GLY A 17 10.86 7.26 5.33
N LEU A 18 10.08 6.18 5.25
CA LEU A 18 10.28 5.10 4.28
C LEU A 18 10.16 5.58 2.83
N PHE A 19 9.18 6.44 2.53
CA PHE A 19 9.03 7.00 1.20
C PHE A 19 10.18 7.95 0.83
N ASP A 20 10.69 8.74 1.78
CA ASP A 20 11.83 9.62 1.56
C ASP A 20 13.12 8.84 1.30
N GLU A 21 13.32 7.71 1.96
CA GLU A 21 14.47 6.82 1.73
C GLU A 21 14.38 6.10 0.37
N SER A 22 13.20 5.65 -0.04
CA SER A 22 13.01 4.88 -1.27
C SER A 22 13.17 5.70 -2.55
N HIS A 23 12.92 7.02 -2.48
CA HIS A 23 12.95 7.90 -3.66
C HIS A 23 14.19 8.78 -3.73
N GLY A 24 15.23 8.47 -2.93
CA GLY A 24 16.52 9.18 -2.88
C GLY A 24 16.36 10.62 -2.40
N ARG A 25 17.12 11.01 -1.39
CA ARG A 25 17.34 12.43 -1.07
C ARG A 25 17.74 13.14 -2.35
N VAL A 26 16.83 13.90 -2.90
CA VAL A 26 17.23 14.91 -3.90
C VAL A 26 17.98 15.98 -3.12
N ASP A 27 19.33 15.94 -3.20
CA ASP A 27 20.16 17.02 -2.74
C ASP A 27 19.63 18.31 -3.36
N SER A 28 19.04 19.13 -2.53
CA SER A 28 18.57 20.45 -2.91
C SER A 28 19.80 21.31 -3.22
N PRO A 29 19.98 21.82 -4.45
CA PRO A 29 20.93 22.89 -4.66
C PRO A 29 20.43 24.10 -3.86
N SER A 30 21.25 24.58 -2.95
CA SER A 30 21.03 25.78 -2.16
C SER A 30 20.63 26.95 -3.04
N ARG A 31 19.32 27.25 -3.06
CA ARG A 31 18.81 28.54 -3.55
C ARG A 31 17.87 29.10 -2.48
N SER A 32 18.38 30.08 -1.79
CA SER A 32 17.65 31.03 -0.97
C SER A 32 16.56 31.71 -1.80
N GLY A 33 15.31 31.36 -1.53
CA GLY A 33 14.13 31.98 -2.12
C GLY A 33 12.91 31.53 -1.33
N SER A 34 12.56 32.29 -0.30
CA SER A 34 11.36 32.12 0.51
C SER A 34 10.13 32.62 -0.25
N GLY A 35 9.40 31.70 -0.88
CA GLY A 35 8.06 31.91 -1.42
C GLY A 35 7.28 30.61 -1.37
N PRO A 36 5.95 30.63 -1.17
CA PRO A 36 5.13 29.43 -1.21
C PRO A 36 5.21 28.85 -2.62
N ARG A 37 5.72 27.62 -2.73
CA ARG A 37 5.75 26.88 -4.01
C ARG A 37 4.30 26.63 -4.44
N THR A 38 4.02 26.95 -5.68
CA THR A 38 2.71 26.77 -6.30
C THR A 38 2.45 25.29 -6.61
N GLU A 39 1.17 24.89 -6.62
CA GLU A 39 0.69 23.52 -6.96
C GLU A 39 1.22 23.01 -8.30
N ALA A 40 1.74 23.86 -9.16
CA ALA A 40 2.34 23.52 -10.45
C ALA A 40 3.72 22.87 -10.34
N GLU A 41 4.47 23.07 -9.25
CA GLU A 41 5.80 22.44 -9.06
C GLU A 41 5.69 20.99 -8.54
N ASN A 42 4.52 20.57 -8.05
CA ASN A 42 4.22 19.20 -7.66
C ASN A 42 3.79 18.30 -8.85
N ALA A 43 3.62 18.86 -10.03
CA ALA A 43 3.11 18.15 -11.21
C ALA A 43 4.15 17.20 -11.86
N ASP A 44 5.40 17.28 -11.47
CA ASP A 44 6.49 16.53 -12.14
C ASP A 44 6.87 15.21 -11.42
N ARG A 45 6.25 14.90 -10.27
CA ARG A 45 6.46 13.64 -9.56
C ARG A 45 5.20 12.78 -9.70
N PRO A 46 5.29 11.59 -10.33
CA PRO A 46 4.12 10.74 -10.44
C PRO A 46 3.63 10.38 -9.03
N PRO A 47 2.33 10.54 -8.76
CA PRO A 47 1.78 10.22 -7.45
C PRO A 47 1.98 8.74 -7.14
N ALA A 48 2.47 8.44 -5.95
CA ALA A 48 2.60 7.07 -5.48
C ALA A 48 1.22 6.42 -5.38
N LYS A 49 1.07 5.21 -5.91
CA LYS A 49 -0.19 4.49 -5.93
C LYS A 49 -0.05 3.14 -5.26
N ILE A 50 -0.93 2.84 -4.32
CA ILE A 50 -1.10 1.51 -3.71
C ILE A 50 -2.51 1.00 -4.01
N VAL A 51 -2.61 -0.27 -4.35
CA VAL A 51 -3.89 -0.93 -4.58
C VAL A 51 -4.29 -1.75 -3.37
N VAL A 52 -5.55 -1.58 -2.92
CA VAL A 52 -6.18 -2.39 -1.88
C VAL A 52 -7.23 -3.28 -2.54
N THR A 53 -7.05 -4.57 -2.48
CA THR A 53 -7.91 -5.54 -3.18
C THR A 53 -8.31 -6.72 -2.28
N GLY A 54 -9.11 -7.64 -2.80
CA GLY A 54 -9.60 -8.80 -2.05
C GLY A 54 -11.09 -9.06 -2.32
N GLY A 55 -11.65 -10.08 -1.70
CA GLY A 55 -13.02 -10.52 -1.88
C GLY A 55 -14.08 -9.44 -1.62
N ARG A 56 -15.31 -9.71 -2.03
CA ARG A 56 -16.42 -8.79 -1.78
C ARG A 56 -16.72 -8.70 -0.28
N GLY A 57 -16.87 -7.46 0.21
CA GLY A 57 -17.19 -7.22 1.63
C GLY A 57 -16.02 -7.41 2.60
N VAL A 58 -14.78 -7.64 2.11
CA VAL A 58 -13.60 -7.87 2.94
C VAL A 58 -13.12 -6.62 3.71
N GLY A 59 -13.69 -5.43 3.43
CA GLY A 59 -13.34 -4.21 4.14
C GLY A 59 -12.46 -3.22 3.35
N LYS A 60 -12.33 -3.36 2.02
CA LYS A 60 -11.53 -2.45 1.17
C LYS A 60 -11.89 -0.98 1.34
N THR A 61 -13.18 -0.64 1.17
CA THR A 61 -13.68 0.74 1.34
C THR A 61 -13.39 1.26 2.75
N THR A 62 -13.58 0.42 3.76
CA THR A 62 -13.32 0.76 5.17
C THR A 62 -11.84 1.01 5.39
N PHE A 63 -10.97 0.15 4.85
CA PHE A 63 -9.51 0.32 4.91
C PHE A 63 -9.07 1.64 4.28
N VAL A 64 -9.51 1.90 3.04
CA VAL A 64 -9.18 3.14 2.34
C VAL A 64 -9.68 4.36 3.11
N ALA A 65 -10.92 4.31 3.61
CA ALA A 65 -11.50 5.40 4.38
C ALA A 65 -10.79 5.66 5.71
N SER A 66 -10.31 4.62 6.38
CA SER A 66 -9.67 4.74 7.70
C SER A 66 -8.35 5.51 7.66
N VAL A 67 -7.61 5.46 6.55
CA VAL A 67 -6.30 6.11 6.39
C VAL A 67 -6.33 7.34 5.50
N SER A 68 -7.44 7.62 4.82
CA SER A 68 -7.55 8.77 3.91
C SER A 68 -7.78 10.08 4.65
N ASP A 69 -7.18 11.15 4.15
CA ASP A 69 -7.35 12.52 4.68
C ASP A 69 -8.79 13.04 4.52
N THR A 70 -9.48 12.53 3.49
CA THR A 70 -10.85 12.87 3.13
C THR A 70 -11.65 11.62 2.83
N ASP A 71 -12.97 11.72 2.82
CA ASP A 71 -13.83 10.61 2.44
C ASP A 71 -13.46 10.11 1.04
N PRO A 72 -13.28 8.78 0.85
CA PRO A 72 -12.96 8.22 -0.45
C PRO A 72 -14.05 8.51 -1.48
N VAL A 73 -13.63 8.69 -2.72
CA VAL A 73 -14.55 8.89 -3.85
C VAL A 73 -14.67 7.59 -4.62
N THR A 74 -15.89 7.09 -4.76
CA THR A 74 -16.16 5.91 -5.61
C THR A 74 -16.21 6.35 -7.07
N VAL A 75 -15.33 5.78 -7.87
CA VAL A 75 -15.24 6.00 -9.31
C VAL A 75 -15.77 4.79 -10.10
N LYS A 76 -15.53 4.75 -11.40
CA LYS A 76 -15.98 3.66 -12.29
C LYS A 76 -15.56 2.28 -11.76
N ALA A 77 -16.41 1.26 -12.03
CA ALA A 77 -16.20 -0.13 -11.64
C ALA A 77 -16.08 -0.36 -10.12
N ALA A 78 -16.83 0.42 -9.31
CA ALA A 78 -16.84 0.32 -7.85
C ALA A 78 -15.42 0.37 -7.23
N THR A 79 -14.57 1.24 -7.76
CA THR A 79 -13.24 1.51 -7.23
C THR A 79 -13.32 2.72 -6.31
N ASP A 80 -12.94 2.55 -5.05
CA ASP A 80 -12.84 3.63 -4.08
C ASP A 80 -11.43 4.25 -4.18
N VAL A 81 -11.38 5.56 -4.32
CA VAL A 81 -10.12 6.31 -4.37
C VAL A 81 -9.98 7.13 -3.12
N GLY A 82 -8.97 6.82 -2.33
CA GLY A 82 -8.57 7.59 -1.16
C GLY A 82 -7.26 8.33 -1.41
N ARG A 83 -7.01 9.34 -0.61
CA ARG A 83 -5.80 10.16 -0.65
C ARG A 83 -5.21 10.26 0.75
N VAL A 84 -3.91 10.02 0.85
CA VAL A 84 -3.12 10.19 2.07
C VAL A 84 -1.99 11.18 1.78
N THR A 85 -1.94 12.28 2.49
CA THR A 85 -0.86 13.26 2.40
C THR A 85 0.20 12.90 3.44
N LEU A 86 1.30 12.33 3.00
CA LEU A 86 2.41 11.95 3.89
C LEU A 86 3.34 13.15 4.16
N HIS A 87 3.52 14.03 3.19
CA HIS A 87 4.29 15.27 3.29
C HIS A 87 3.73 16.30 2.31
N ARG A 88 4.17 17.59 2.42
CA ARG A 88 3.73 18.67 1.50
C ARG A 88 3.89 18.30 0.03
N ASP A 89 4.91 17.49 -0.28
CA ASP A 89 5.28 17.10 -1.64
C ASP A 89 5.07 15.59 -1.91
N LEU A 90 4.46 14.85 -0.97
CA LEU A 90 4.25 13.42 -1.09
C LEU A 90 2.80 13.03 -0.81
N VAL A 91 2.10 12.67 -1.86
CA VAL A 91 0.72 12.20 -1.82
C VAL A 91 0.66 10.75 -2.27
N LEU A 92 0.02 9.92 -1.46
CA LEU A 92 -0.25 8.54 -1.76
C LEU A 92 -1.72 8.39 -2.16
N TYR A 93 -1.98 7.75 -3.29
CA TYR A 93 -3.33 7.37 -3.71
C TYR A 93 -3.58 5.89 -3.41
N LEU A 94 -4.69 5.62 -2.74
CA LEU A 94 -5.18 4.29 -2.43
C LEU A 94 -6.36 3.96 -3.35
N LEU A 95 -6.26 2.84 -4.07
CA LEU A 95 -7.33 2.36 -4.94
C LEU A 95 -7.91 1.06 -4.37
N GLY A 96 -9.11 1.15 -3.78
CA GLY A 96 -9.87 -0.01 -3.30
C GLY A 96 -10.66 -0.64 -4.45
N THR A 97 -10.24 -1.79 -4.96
CA THR A 97 -10.94 -2.49 -6.08
C THR A 97 -11.23 -3.96 -5.76
N ALA A 98 -12.37 -4.44 -6.24
CA ALA A 98 -12.73 -5.86 -6.11
C ALA A 98 -12.14 -6.73 -7.23
N GLU A 99 -11.85 -6.13 -8.39
CA GLU A 99 -11.39 -6.86 -9.56
C GLU A 99 -9.94 -6.52 -9.87
N PRO A 100 -9.04 -7.52 -9.80
CA PRO A 100 -7.67 -7.32 -10.27
C PRO A 100 -7.70 -7.08 -11.79
N SER A 101 -7.18 -5.93 -12.21
CA SER A 101 -7.01 -5.61 -13.62
C SER A 101 -5.66 -4.96 -13.87
N GLN A 102 -5.03 -5.28 -14.99
CA GLN A 102 -3.74 -4.70 -15.35
C GLN A 102 -3.79 -3.16 -15.36
N ALA A 103 -4.92 -2.57 -15.78
CA ALA A 103 -5.10 -1.13 -15.77
C ALA A 103 -5.13 -0.53 -14.35
N ALA A 104 -5.73 -1.23 -13.38
CA ALA A 104 -5.76 -0.78 -11.99
C ALA A 104 -4.36 -0.83 -11.35
N PHE A 105 -3.52 -1.80 -11.76
CA PHE A 105 -2.20 -2.02 -11.16
C PHE A 105 -1.05 -1.35 -11.90
N ALA A 106 -1.26 -0.87 -13.13
CA ALA A 106 -0.23 -0.18 -13.89
C ALA A 106 0.35 1.01 -13.08
N GLY A 107 1.66 0.97 -12.81
CA GLY A 107 2.36 2.00 -12.04
C GLY A 107 2.01 2.01 -10.54
N ALA A 108 1.47 0.93 -9.99
CA ALA A 108 1.32 0.78 -8.55
C ALA A 108 2.68 0.43 -7.91
N LEU A 109 2.98 1.03 -6.76
CA LEU A 109 4.12 0.64 -5.92
C LEU A 109 3.98 -0.77 -5.38
N GLY A 110 2.74 -1.18 -5.10
CA GLY A 110 2.43 -2.49 -4.58
C GLY A 110 0.94 -2.63 -4.28
N ALA A 111 0.57 -3.80 -3.74
CA ALA A 111 -0.81 -4.10 -3.40
C ALA A 111 -0.97 -4.71 -2.00
N VAL A 112 -2.07 -4.37 -1.34
CA VAL A 112 -2.55 -5.05 -0.13
C VAL A 112 -3.71 -5.95 -0.53
N VAL A 113 -3.56 -7.26 -0.35
CA VAL A 113 -4.63 -8.23 -0.52
C VAL A 113 -5.30 -8.48 0.83
N LEU A 114 -6.48 -7.90 1.03
CA LEU A 114 -7.27 -8.15 2.24
C LEU A 114 -7.95 -9.51 2.16
N VAL A 115 -7.89 -10.27 3.25
CA VAL A 115 -8.50 -11.59 3.39
C VAL A 115 -9.57 -11.56 4.47
N ASP A 116 -10.76 -12.07 4.15
CA ASP A 116 -11.80 -12.35 5.14
C ASP A 116 -11.50 -13.71 5.81
N PRO A 117 -11.21 -13.76 7.13
CA PRO A 117 -10.90 -15.00 7.83
C PRO A 117 -12.04 -16.03 7.84
N ARG A 118 -13.24 -15.63 7.42
CA ARG A 118 -14.41 -16.49 7.31
C ARG A 118 -14.60 -17.09 5.92
N ARG A 119 -13.90 -16.53 4.91
CA ARG A 119 -14.00 -16.87 3.48
C ARG A 119 -12.66 -16.66 2.79
N VAL A 120 -11.66 -17.42 3.23
CA VAL A 120 -10.29 -17.31 2.70
C VAL A 120 -10.20 -17.63 1.20
N GLU A 121 -11.12 -18.46 0.72
CA GLU A 121 -11.22 -18.86 -0.68
C GLU A 121 -11.48 -17.70 -1.63
N ASP A 122 -12.14 -16.63 -1.18
CA ASP A 122 -12.38 -15.43 -1.97
C ASP A 122 -11.07 -14.70 -2.37
N ALA A 123 -9.95 -14.98 -1.69
CA ALA A 123 -8.67 -14.36 -1.97
C ALA A 123 -7.82 -15.12 -3.00
N PHE A 124 -8.09 -16.40 -3.29
CA PHE A 124 -7.23 -17.26 -4.13
C PHE A 124 -6.98 -16.68 -5.51
N ALA A 125 -8.03 -16.23 -6.20
CA ALA A 125 -7.89 -15.67 -7.54
C ALA A 125 -7.01 -14.40 -7.55
N THR A 126 -7.14 -13.58 -6.51
CA THR A 126 -6.37 -12.34 -6.36
C THR A 126 -4.90 -12.65 -6.03
N ILE A 127 -4.64 -13.58 -5.10
CA ILE A 127 -3.28 -14.01 -4.75
C ILE A 127 -2.58 -14.60 -5.98
N THR A 128 -3.24 -15.55 -6.68
CA THR A 128 -2.70 -16.16 -7.90
C THR A 128 -2.40 -15.12 -8.98
N TYR A 129 -3.20 -14.07 -9.09
CA TYR A 129 -2.94 -12.97 -10.02
C TYR A 129 -1.63 -12.26 -9.67
N PHE A 130 -1.43 -11.89 -8.38
CA PHE A 130 -0.23 -11.16 -7.96
C PHE A 130 1.03 -12.02 -8.00
N GLU A 131 0.96 -13.31 -7.67
CA GLU A 131 2.08 -14.24 -7.80
C GLU A 131 2.61 -14.37 -9.23
N ARG A 132 1.78 -14.02 -10.22
CA ARG A 132 2.13 -14.04 -11.66
C ARG A 132 2.44 -12.64 -12.21
N SER A 133 2.34 -11.62 -11.39
CA SER A 133 2.60 -10.23 -11.78
C SER A 133 3.90 -9.73 -11.18
N ASP A 134 4.47 -8.67 -11.77
CA ASP A 134 5.65 -8.00 -11.25
C ASP A 134 5.31 -6.98 -10.15
N VAL A 135 4.04 -6.90 -9.71
CA VAL A 135 3.62 -5.96 -8.67
C VAL A 135 3.81 -6.59 -7.30
N PRO A 136 4.70 -6.05 -6.45
CA PRO A 136 4.87 -6.54 -5.09
C PRO A 136 3.57 -6.47 -4.30
N PHE A 137 3.31 -7.47 -3.47
CA PHE A 137 2.09 -7.48 -2.66
C PHE A 137 2.32 -8.11 -1.29
N ILE A 138 1.47 -7.73 -0.36
CA ILE A 138 1.34 -8.38 0.95
C ILE A 138 -0.10 -8.88 1.14
N VAL A 139 -0.25 -9.86 2.00
CA VAL A 139 -1.57 -10.37 2.40
C VAL A 139 -1.87 -9.93 3.82
N ALA A 140 -3.06 -9.35 4.04
CA ALA A 140 -3.51 -8.89 5.35
C ALA A 140 -4.86 -9.51 5.72
N VAL A 141 -4.88 -10.34 6.77
CA VAL A 141 -6.11 -10.94 7.29
C VAL A 141 -6.87 -9.89 8.08
N ASN A 142 -8.09 -9.54 7.63
CA ASN A 142 -8.89 -8.51 8.28
C ASN A 142 -9.60 -9.04 9.53
N MET A 143 -9.26 -8.49 10.68
CA MET A 143 -9.86 -8.84 11.97
C MET A 143 -11.15 -8.06 12.19
N PHE A 144 -12.29 -8.65 11.76
CA PHE A 144 -13.60 -7.99 11.89
C PHE A 144 -14.05 -7.79 13.35
N ASP A 145 -13.68 -8.70 14.23
CA ASP A 145 -14.09 -8.73 15.63
C ASP A 145 -12.91 -8.51 16.60
N GLY A 146 -11.75 -8.06 16.07
CA GLY A 146 -10.55 -7.76 16.85
C GLY A 146 -9.70 -8.98 17.18
N GLU A 147 -10.12 -10.19 16.84
CA GLU A 147 -9.40 -11.44 17.10
C GLU A 147 -9.24 -12.28 15.83
N LEU A 148 -8.12 -12.98 15.72
CA LEU A 148 -7.92 -14.02 14.73
C LEU A 148 -8.59 -15.31 15.19
N ARG A 149 -9.23 -16.03 14.27
CA ARG A 149 -9.80 -17.34 14.53
C ARG A 149 -8.77 -18.47 14.54
N HIS A 150 -7.67 -18.24 13.83
CA HIS A 150 -6.56 -19.15 13.60
C HIS A 150 -5.26 -18.35 13.67
N ASP A 151 -4.14 -19.02 13.83
CA ASP A 151 -2.85 -18.33 13.76
C ASP A 151 -2.46 -17.99 12.29
N LEU A 152 -1.45 -17.12 12.11
CA LEU A 152 -1.02 -16.70 10.78
C LEU A 152 -0.39 -17.86 9.97
N ALA A 153 0.18 -18.87 10.63
CA ALA A 153 0.76 -20.03 9.96
C ALA A 153 -0.34 -20.88 9.30
N GLU A 154 -1.48 -21.07 9.98
CA GLU A 154 -2.63 -21.76 9.43
C GLU A 154 -3.21 -21.00 8.23
N TYR A 155 -3.30 -19.66 8.29
CA TYR A 155 -3.74 -18.86 7.14
C TYR A 155 -2.77 -18.96 5.98
N ARG A 156 -1.45 -18.97 6.23
CA ARG A 156 -0.45 -19.14 5.17
C ARG A 156 -0.61 -20.47 4.45
N GLU A 157 -0.82 -21.54 5.20
CA GLU A 157 -1.05 -22.88 4.66
C GLU A 157 -2.37 -22.94 3.87
N ALA A 158 -3.47 -22.43 4.45
CA ALA A 158 -4.79 -22.43 3.82
C ALA A 158 -4.80 -21.62 2.50
N LEU A 159 -4.05 -20.52 2.44
CA LEU A 159 -3.91 -19.69 1.24
C LEU A 159 -2.85 -20.21 0.26
N ALA A 160 -2.12 -21.28 0.62
CA ALA A 160 -0.96 -21.80 -0.13
C ALA A 160 0.04 -20.69 -0.50
N LEU A 161 0.24 -19.74 0.42
CA LEU A 161 0.99 -18.51 0.16
C LEU A 161 2.49 -18.77 0.14
N HIS A 162 3.18 -18.25 -0.90
CA HIS A 162 4.62 -18.37 -1.01
C HIS A 162 5.33 -17.83 0.24
N PRO A 163 6.41 -18.48 0.74
CA PRO A 163 7.10 -18.06 1.96
C PRO A 163 7.56 -16.60 1.97
N ASP A 164 7.97 -16.08 0.82
CA ASP A 164 8.49 -14.71 0.66
C ASP A 164 7.40 -13.64 0.67
N VAL A 165 6.13 -14.00 0.51
CA VAL A 165 5.03 -13.04 0.57
C VAL A 165 4.70 -12.72 2.02
N PRO A 166 4.78 -11.44 2.45
CA PRO A 166 4.42 -11.04 3.79
C PRO A 166 2.94 -11.34 4.08
N LEU A 167 2.70 -11.91 5.26
CA LEU A 167 1.36 -12.17 5.77
C LEU A 167 1.21 -11.51 7.14
N THR A 168 0.26 -10.61 7.26
CA THR A 168 0.02 -9.83 8.47
C THR A 168 -1.47 -9.80 8.85
N THR A 169 -1.79 -9.13 9.94
CA THR A 169 -3.17 -8.87 10.37
C THR A 169 -3.52 -7.40 10.20
N CYS A 170 -4.79 -7.11 9.96
CA CYS A 170 -5.28 -5.75 9.84
C CYS A 170 -6.69 -5.65 10.47
N ASP A 171 -6.96 -4.60 11.23
CA ASP A 171 -8.33 -4.12 11.43
C ASP A 171 -8.56 -2.92 10.52
N ALA A 172 -9.29 -3.14 9.44
CA ALA A 172 -9.55 -2.12 8.43
C ALA A 172 -10.30 -0.87 8.98
N ARG A 173 -10.92 -0.98 10.16
CA ARG A 173 -11.62 0.14 10.82
C ARG A 173 -10.68 1.00 11.66
N ASN A 174 -9.50 0.47 11.98
CA ASN A 174 -8.53 1.13 12.83
C ASN A 174 -7.45 1.81 11.95
N PRO A 175 -7.37 3.17 11.97
CA PRO A 175 -6.40 3.91 11.16
C PRO A 175 -4.95 3.50 11.40
N GLU A 176 -4.56 3.23 12.65
CA GLU A 176 -3.20 2.82 13.00
C GLU A 176 -2.88 1.41 12.45
N SER A 177 -3.84 0.49 12.52
CA SER A 177 -3.68 -0.86 11.99
C SER A 177 -3.55 -0.84 10.47
N ALA A 178 -4.40 -0.08 9.79
CA ALA A 178 -4.35 0.07 8.34
C ALA A 178 -3.06 0.79 7.88
N ALA A 179 -2.62 1.83 8.60
CA ALA A 179 -1.37 2.52 8.31
C ALA A 179 -0.15 1.61 8.51
N ARG A 180 -0.13 0.76 9.54
CA ARG A 180 0.93 -0.24 9.76
C ARG A 180 0.99 -1.25 8.62
N THR A 181 -0.16 -1.68 8.10
CA THR A 181 -0.23 -2.56 6.92
C THR A 181 0.38 -1.89 5.69
N LEU A 182 0.12 -0.59 5.46
CA LEU A 182 0.75 0.16 4.37
C LEU A 182 2.27 0.28 4.57
N GLN A 183 2.72 0.52 5.79
CA GLN A 183 4.14 0.61 6.13
C GLN A 183 4.86 -0.73 5.86
N GLU A 184 4.25 -1.85 6.20
CA GLU A 184 4.79 -3.17 5.92
C GLU A 184 4.91 -3.43 4.41
N LEU A 185 3.89 -3.05 3.61
CA LEU A 185 3.97 -3.11 2.16
C LEU A 185 5.13 -2.27 1.62
N VAL A 186 5.24 -1.01 2.03
CA VAL A 186 6.30 -0.11 1.54
C VAL A 186 7.68 -0.65 1.90
N SER A 187 7.88 -1.11 3.13
CA SER A 187 9.13 -1.74 3.56
C SER A 187 9.47 -2.98 2.73
N TYR A 188 8.47 -3.79 2.41
CA TYR A 188 8.65 -4.98 1.57
C TYR A 188 9.05 -4.60 0.14
N THR A 189 8.37 -3.62 -0.47
CA THR A 189 8.66 -3.18 -1.84
C THR A 189 10.08 -2.63 -1.99
N MET A 190 10.59 -1.94 -0.97
CA MET A 190 11.97 -1.42 -0.94
C MET A 190 12.99 -2.56 -0.91
N ASN A 191 12.74 -3.62 -0.14
CA ASN A 191 13.64 -4.77 -0.04
C ASN A 191 13.68 -5.60 -1.32
N VAL A 192 12.53 -5.78 -1.98
CA VAL A 192 12.43 -6.51 -3.25
C VAL A 192 13.07 -5.72 -4.40
N GLY A 193 12.82 -4.41 -4.46
CA GLY A 193 13.40 -3.53 -5.49
C GLY A 193 14.92 -3.35 -5.38
N GLY A 194 15.49 -3.52 -4.18
CA GLY A 194 16.93 -3.41 -3.93
C GLY A 194 17.73 -4.66 -4.34
N SER A 195 17.10 -5.80 -4.56
CA SER A 195 17.77 -7.07 -4.85
C SER A 195 18.13 -7.27 -6.34
N ASP A 196 17.63 -6.43 -7.23
CA ASP A 196 17.74 -6.62 -8.69
C ASP A 196 18.91 -5.83 -9.34
N HIS A 197 19.83 -5.28 -8.56
CA HIS A 197 20.96 -4.48 -9.05
C HIS A 197 22.34 -5.08 -8.72
N SER A 198 22.48 -6.40 -8.78
CA SER A 198 23.81 -7.00 -8.88
C SER A 198 24.20 -7.10 -10.36
N PRO A 199 25.25 -6.40 -10.82
CA PRO A 199 25.75 -6.61 -12.17
C PRO A 199 26.22 -8.07 -12.33
N PRO A 200 26.04 -8.68 -13.51
CA PRO A 200 26.50 -10.04 -13.74
C PRO A 200 28.02 -10.12 -13.50
N PRO A 201 28.54 -11.26 -12.95
CA PRO A 201 29.96 -11.41 -12.74
C PRO A 201 30.69 -11.26 -14.08
N GLU A 202 31.70 -10.35 -14.11
CA GLU A 202 32.62 -10.25 -15.25
C GLU A 202 33.28 -11.62 -15.49
N VAL A 203 33.04 -12.18 -16.66
CA VAL A 203 33.74 -13.39 -17.12
C VAL A 203 35.13 -12.95 -17.50
N PRO A 204 36.20 -13.42 -16.82
CA PRO A 204 37.56 -13.10 -17.24
C PRO A 204 37.86 -13.75 -18.57
N ALA A 205 38.48 -12.99 -19.46
CA ALA A 205 38.93 -13.42 -20.80
C ALA A 205 40.09 -14.43 -20.73
#